data_cd24adae71843e74822dacb860a9a968
#
_entry.id   cd24adae71843e74822dacb860a9a968
#
_cell.length_a   1.000
_cell.length_b   1.000
_cell.length_c   1.000
_cell.angle_alpha   90.00
_cell.angle_beta   90.00
_cell.angle_gamma   90.00
#
_symmetry.space_group_name_H-M   'P 1'
#
loop_
_entity.id
_entity.type
_entity.pdbx_description
1 polymer ?
#
loop_
_entity_poly.entity_id
_entity_poly.type
_entity_poly.pdbx_seq_one_letter_code
_entity_poly.pdbx_strand_id
1 'polypeptide(L)'
;TAAYSTVGASETATSSTKNSQGTGNAGGAKGKKKSKADRLVDSSKPSKTYILYASIEQCPVKVFRRIKVPSNLWLGNLGKIFITAFGWAGYHLSQFTKGDVYYTSRDNIDERDSFNFGCRNRHIDEMTVTVADVLPQKGSTISFEYDFGDGWIHNVRVSSVSDEPLRGEDICVTSGKGACPPEDVGGVWGYAQMLDILSGKVDDPEEKASYEEWLGLQEGETYDPEEFDLEIANEDVEDLVALILKGKVDSR
;
A
#
# COMPACT_ATOMS: atom_id res chain seq x y z
N THR A 1 -14.96 -4.43 4.27
CA THR A 1 -13.99 -5.53 4.48
C THR A 1 -13.16 -5.67 3.21
N ALA A 2 -11.92 -5.16 3.22
CA ALA A 2 -11.02 -5.25 2.08
C ALA A 2 -10.67 -6.72 1.81
N ALA A 3 -11.03 -7.24 0.65
CA ALA A 3 -10.81 -8.64 0.29
C ALA A 3 -9.54 -8.78 -0.56
N TYR A 4 -8.41 -9.10 0.08
CA TYR A 4 -7.27 -9.65 -0.66
C TYR A 4 -7.64 -11.05 -1.20
N SER A 5 -7.72 -11.17 -2.53
CA SER A 5 -8.05 -12.43 -3.22
C SER A 5 -6.95 -13.47 -3.02
N THR A 6 -7.30 -14.62 -2.44
CA THR A 6 -6.40 -15.78 -2.36
C THR A 6 -6.45 -16.56 -3.68
N VAL A 7 -5.36 -16.59 -4.42
CA VAL A 7 -5.24 -17.41 -5.63
C VAL A 7 -4.96 -18.87 -5.24
N GLY A 8 -5.92 -19.74 -5.53
CA GLY A 8 -5.78 -21.21 -5.37
C GLY A 8 -4.98 -21.81 -6.54
N ALA A 9 -3.87 -22.46 -6.25
CA ALA A 9 -3.10 -23.21 -7.22
C ALA A 9 -3.75 -24.59 -7.47
N SER A 10 -4.09 -24.90 -8.73
CA SER A 10 -4.46 -26.24 -9.16
C SER A 10 -3.22 -26.97 -9.69
N GLU A 11 -2.90 -28.10 -9.07
CA GLU A 11 -1.87 -29.02 -9.54
C GLU A 11 -2.35 -29.79 -10.79
N THR A 12 -1.52 -29.80 -11.83
CA THR A 12 -1.56 -30.88 -12.83
C THR A 12 -0.16 -31.43 -13.04
N ALA A 13 -0.01 -32.69 -12.65
CA ALA A 13 1.19 -33.48 -12.86
C ALA A 13 1.25 -34.03 -14.30
N THR A 14 2.41 -33.91 -14.95
CA THR A 14 2.79 -34.84 -16.02
C THR A 14 4.27 -35.19 -15.94
N SER A 15 4.53 -36.50 -16.06
CA SER A 15 5.78 -37.21 -15.89
C SER A 15 6.63 -37.28 -17.16
N SER A 16 7.92 -37.58 -16.91
CA SER A 16 8.94 -38.27 -17.73
C SER A 16 9.90 -37.34 -18.49
N THR A 17 11.22 -37.60 -18.63
CA THR A 17 12.08 -38.79 -18.53
C THR A 17 13.54 -38.31 -18.39
N LYS A 18 14.39 -39.17 -17.81
CA LYS A 18 15.85 -39.00 -17.60
C LYS A 18 16.64 -38.81 -18.89
N ASN A 19 17.68 -37.98 -18.89
CA ASN A 19 19.02 -38.46 -19.29
C ASN A 19 20.18 -37.58 -18.75
N SER A 20 21.33 -38.19 -18.65
CA SER A 20 22.48 -37.99 -17.80
C SER A 20 23.58 -37.07 -18.32
N GLN A 21 24.38 -36.64 -17.34
CA GLN A 21 25.83 -36.34 -17.35
C GLN A 21 26.31 -34.97 -17.87
N GLY A 22 26.92 -34.24 -16.93
CA GLY A 22 27.82 -33.09 -17.19
C GLY A 22 28.28 -32.47 -15.88
N THR A 23 29.48 -32.85 -15.43
CA THR A 23 30.16 -32.33 -14.22
C THR A 23 30.56 -30.87 -14.40
N GLY A 24 30.05 -30.00 -13.54
CA GLY A 24 30.48 -28.61 -13.43
C GLY A 24 30.23 -28.12 -12.02
N ASN A 25 31.29 -28.08 -11.19
CA ASN A 25 31.29 -27.59 -9.84
C ASN A 25 31.24 -26.05 -9.86
N ALA A 26 30.04 -25.46 -9.68
CA ALA A 26 29.88 -24.06 -9.38
C ALA A 26 29.17 -23.95 -8.03
N GLY A 27 29.90 -23.48 -7.02
CA GLY A 27 29.41 -23.28 -5.66
C GLY A 27 28.20 -22.34 -5.63
N GLY A 28 27.02 -22.90 -5.69
CA GLY A 28 25.77 -22.20 -5.50
C GLY A 28 25.65 -21.75 -4.05
N ALA A 29 25.73 -20.46 -3.80
CA ALA A 29 25.35 -19.89 -2.51
C ALA A 29 23.92 -20.33 -2.22
N LYS A 30 23.74 -21.25 -1.26
CA LYS A 30 22.41 -21.64 -0.76
C LYS A 30 21.75 -20.40 -0.20
N GLY A 31 20.81 -19.81 -0.94
CA GLY A 31 19.98 -18.72 -0.46
C GLY A 31 19.36 -19.14 0.87
N LYS A 32 19.68 -18.43 1.95
CA LYS A 32 19.02 -18.64 3.25
C LYS A 32 17.53 -18.41 3.03
N LYS A 33 16.69 -19.38 3.38
CA LYS A 33 15.23 -19.18 3.40
C LYS A 33 14.96 -17.98 4.33
N LYS A 34 14.31 -16.94 3.81
CA LYS A 34 13.88 -15.79 4.60
C LYS A 34 13.04 -16.28 5.79
N SER A 35 13.29 -15.77 6.99
CA SER A 35 12.45 -16.03 8.16
C SER A 35 11.06 -15.44 7.94
N LYS A 36 10.07 -15.81 8.75
CA LYS A 36 8.73 -15.19 8.67
C LYS A 36 8.81 -13.67 8.87
N ALA A 37 9.62 -13.22 9.84
CA ALA A 37 9.83 -11.80 10.12
C ALA A 37 10.47 -11.06 8.93
N ASP A 38 11.42 -11.69 8.21
CA ASP A 38 12.10 -11.08 7.06
C ASP A 38 11.18 -10.77 5.87
N ARG A 39 9.94 -11.28 5.88
CA ARG A 39 8.93 -10.91 4.89
C ARG A 39 8.36 -9.53 5.15
N LEU A 40 8.26 -9.13 6.41
CA LEU A 40 7.66 -7.87 6.82
C LEU A 40 8.72 -6.79 7.05
N VAL A 41 9.82 -7.11 7.73
CA VAL A 41 10.87 -6.19 8.15
C VAL A 41 12.26 -6.70 7.76
N ASP A 42 13.25 -5.80 7.68
CA ASP A 42 14.66 -6.19 7.59
C ASP A 42 15.19 -6.50 9.00
N SER A 43 15.18 -7.78 9.37
CA SER A 43 15.64 -8.24 10.69
C SER A 43 17.14 -8.03 10.93
N SER A 44 17.93 -7.65 9.92
CA SER A 44 19.36 -7.31 10.06
C SER A 44 19.57 -5.88 10.57
N LYS A 45 18.54 -5.02 10.53
CA LYS A 45 18.59 -3.62 10.96
C LYS A 45 17.93 -3.44 12.33
N PRO A 46 18.42 -2.49 13.14
CA PRO A 46 17.76 -2.15 14.41
C PRO A 46 16.38 -1.57 14.13
N SER A 47 15.42 -1.94 14.97
CA SER A 47 14.07 -1.37 14.95
C SER A 47 13.98 -0.18 15.88
N LYS A 48 13.33 0.89 15.43
CA LYS A 48 12.83 2.04 16.21
C LYS A 48 11.34 2.16 15.94
N THR A 49 10.62 2.86 16.80
CA THR A 49 9.20 3.15 16.59
C THR A 49 9.04 4.47 15.85
N TYR A 50 8.37 4.44 14.71
CA TYR A 50 7.98 5.62 13.95
C TYR A 50 6.47 5.83 14.02
N ILE A 51 6.04 7.08 14.14
CA ILE A 51 4.67 7.50 13.84
C ILE A 51 4.70 8.26 12.52
N LEU A 52 4.07 7.68 11.52
CA LEU A 52 3.89 8.30 10.20
C LEU A 52 2.54 8.99 10.14
N TYR A 53 2.50 10.15 9.53
CA TYR A 53 1.27 10.85 9.14
C TYR A 53 1.20 10.82 7.62
N ALA A 54 0.13 10.24 7.09
CA ALA A 54 -0.17 10.20 5.67
C ALA A 54 -1.51 10.88 5.41
N SER A 55 -1.58 11.80 4.46
CA SER A 55 -2.81 12.49 4.07
C SER A 55 -2.92 12.56 2.56
N ILE A 56 -4.14 12.38 2.03
CA ILE A 56 -4.41 12.55 0.61
C ILE A 56 -4.30 14.03 0.26
N GLU A 57 -3.52 14.34 -0.79
CA GLU A 57 -3.33 15.69 -1.29
C GLU A 57 -4.53 16.14 -2.11
N GLN A 58 -4.86 17.43 -2.03
CA GLN A 58 -5.93 18.08 -2.80
C GLN A 58 -7.33 17.45 -2.65
N CYS A 59 -7.51 16.53 -1.70
CA CYS A 59 -8.80 15.91 -1.44
C CYS A 59 -9.82 16.96 -0.94
N PRO A 60 -11.07 16.96 -1.45
CA PRO A 60 -12.11 17.94 -1.08
C PRO A 60 -12.47 17.91 0.41
N VAL A 61 -12.27 16.75 1.05
CA VAL A 61 -12.39 16.56 2.50
C VAL A 61 -11.06 16.11 3.07
N LYS A 62 -10.85 16.35 4.36
CA LYS A 62 -9.59 15.99 5.00
C LYS A 62 -9.54 14.50 5.31
N VAL A 63 -8.80 13.73 4.50
CA VAL A 63 -8.54 12.30 4.71
C VAL A 63 -7.10 12.08 5.13
N PHE A 64 -6.88 11.49 6.30
CA PHE A 64 -5.55 11.13 6.78
C PHE A 64 -5.55 9.90 7.69
N ARG A 65 -4.39 9.29 7.81
CA ARG A 65 -4.10 8.23 8.79
C ARG A 65 -2.79 8.52 9.52
N ARG A 66 -2.73 8.20 10.80
CA ARG A 66 -1.47 8.11 11.56
C ARG A 66 -1.21 6.67 11.90
N ILE A 67 -0.05 6.19 11.51
CA ILE A 67 0.29 4.77 11.62
C ILE A 67 1.59 4.63 12.40
N LYS A 68 1.60 3.72 13.37
CA LYS A 68 2.77 3.33 14.13
C LYS A 68 3.43 2.14 13.43
N VAL A 69 4.69 2.29 13.03
CA VAL A 69 5.45 1.27 12.28
C VAL A 69 6.87 1.12 12.81
N PRO A 70 7.50 -0.06 12.66
CA PRO A 70 8.92 -0.22 12.92
C PRO A 70 9.74 0.43 11.81
N SER A 71 10.85 1.06 12.16
CA SER A 71 11.71 1.78 11.21
C SER A 71 12.37 0.87 10.17
N ASN A 72 12.54 -0.41 10.48
CA ASN A 72 13.09 -1.43 9.59
C ASN A 72 12.02 -2.16 8.75
N LEU A 73 10.77 -1.67 8.72
CA LEU A 73 9.72 -2.14 7.82
C LEU A 73 10.16 -1.97 6.36
N TRP A 74 9.95 -2.99 5.52
CA TRP A 74 10.15 -2.84 4.07
C TRP A 74 9.21 -1.78 3.50
N LEU A 75 9.71 -0.94 2.59
CA LEU A 75 8.94 0.18 2.05
C LEU A 75 7.70 -0.32 1.28
N GLY A 76 7.81 -1.41 0.50
CA GLY A 76 6.67 -2.00 -0.19
C GLY A 76 5.59 -2.52 0.76
N ASN A 77 5.97 -3.03 1.93
CA ASN A 77 4.97 -3.38 2.95
C ASN A 77 4.29 -2.15 3.56
N LEU A 78 5.02 -1.02 3.69
CA LEU A 78 4.41 0.24 4.11
C LEU A 78 3.34 0.69 3.10
N GLY A 79 3.58 0.56 1.79
CA GLY A 79 2.59 0.86 0.76
C GLY A 79 1.30 0.06 0.93
N LYS A 80 1.44 -1.26 1.13
CA LYS A 80 0.30 -2.16 1.39
C LYS A 80 -0.46 -1.76 2.66
N ILE A 81 0.27 -1.42 3.74
CA ILE A 81 -0.34 -0.96 5.00
C ILE A 81 -1.09 0.37 4.79
N PHE A 82 -0.57 1.31 3.98
CA PHE A 82 -1.31 2.53 3.66
C PHE A 82 -2.60 2.23 2.91
N ILE A 83 -2.53 1.45 1.83
CA ILE A 83 -3.70 1.06 1.03
C ILE A 83 -4.79 0.49 1.95
N THR A 84 -4.44 -0.49 2.78
CA THR A 84 -5.36 -1.13 3.74
C THR A 84 -5.87 -0.15 4.80
N ALA A 85 -4.99 0.64 5.43
CA ALA A 85 -5.37 1.58 6.49
C ALA A 85 -6.26 2.73 5.99
N PHE A 86 -6.16 3.11 4.72
CA PHE A 86 -7.10 4.04 4.11
C PHE A 86 -8.45 3.38 3.82
N GLY A 87 -8.49 2.10 3.44
CA GLY A 87 -9.69 1.32 3.16
C GLY A 87 -9.81 0.84 1.70
N TRP A 88 -8.75 1.00 0.89
CA TRP A 88 -8.72 0.50 -0.48
C TRP A 88 -8.46 -0.99 -0.55
N ALA A 89 -8.97 -1.62 -1.61
CA ALA A 89 -8.84 -3.05 -1.86
C ALA A 89 -7.47 -3.47 -2.44
N GLY A 90 -6.70 -2.51 -2.95
CA GLY A 90 -5.36 -2.77 -3.48
C GLY A 90 -5.32 -3.37 -4.89
N TYR A 91 -6.28 -3.04 -5.73
CA TYR A 91 -6.34 -3.53 -7.11
C TYR A 91 -5.40 -2.81 -8.07
N HIS A 92 -4.97 -1.61 -7.70
CA HIS A 92 -4.17 -0.73 -8.54
C HIS A 92 -2.70 -0.71 -8.14
N LEU A 93 -1.87 -0.19 -9.03
CA LEU A 93 -0.45 -0.01 -8.81
C LEU A 93 -0.18 1.13 -7.84
N SER A 94 0.96 1.06 -7.16
CA SER A 94 1.42 2.12 -6.27
C SER A 94 2.91 2.37 -6.38
N GLN A 95 3.35 3.54 -5.94
CA GLN A 95 4.77 3.89 -5.86
C GLN A 95 5.03 4.92 -4.77
N PHE A 96 6.25 4.92 -4.26
CA PHE A 96 6.77 6.04 -3.48
C PHE A 96 7.69 6.89 -4.34
N THR A 97 7.69 8.22 -4.11
CA THR A 97 8.54 9.16 -4.83
C THR A 97 9.27 10.10 -3.88
N LYS A 98 10.59 10.22 -4.04
CA LYS A 98 11.42 11.16 -3.30
C LYS A 98 12.45 11.82 -4.22
N GLY A 99 12.22 13.09 -4.57
CA GLY A 99 13.01 13.75 -5.61
C GLY A 99 12.90 13.01 -6.94
N ASP A 100 14.03 12.62 -7.53
CA ASP A 100 14.10 11.90 -8.82
C ASP A 100 14.10 10.38 -8.65
N VAL A 101 13.82 9.88 -7.44
CA VAL A 101 13.84 8.45 -7.13
C VAL A 101 12.43 7.93 -6.94
N TYR A 102 12.11 6.86 -7.66
CA TYR A 102 10.87 6.12 -7.58
C TYR A 102 11.12 4.76 -6.94
N TYR A 103 10.32 4.41 -5.94
CA TYR A 103 10.34 3.11 -5.28
C TYR A 103 9.04 2.41 -5.62
N THR A 104 9.11 1.28 -6.29
CA THR A 104 7.95 0.55 -6.79
C THR A 104 8.26 -0.94 -6.82
N SER A 105 7.26 -1.77 -7.15
CA SER A 105 7.47 -3.21 -7.28
C SER A 105 8.47 -3.53 -8.39
N ARG A 106 9.16 -4.66 -8.26
CA ARG A 106 10.16 -5.11 -9.24
C ARG A 106 9.56 -5.30 -10.63
N ASP A 107 8.35 -5.85 -10.70
CA ASP A 107 7.65 -6.09 -11.96
C ASP A 107 7.40 -4.77 -12.71
N ASN A 108 7.03 -3.70 -11.99
CA ASN A 108 6.85 -2.37 -12.56
C ASN A 108 8.16 -1.74 -13.05
N ILE A 109 9.30 -2.06 -12.42
CA ILE A 109 10.62 -1.60 -12.87
C ILE A 109 10.97 -2.25 -14.20
N ASP A 110 10.83 -3.56 -14.30
CA ASP A 110 11.18 -4.32 -15.49
C ASP A 110 10.33 -3.89 -16.71
N GLU A 111 9.06 -3.58 -16.52
CA GLU A 111 8.20 -3.03 -17.57
C GLU A 111 8.64 -1.63 -18.02
N ARG A 112 8.91 -0.71 -17.08
CA ARG A 112 9.31 0.68 -17.39
C ARG A 112 10.68 0.76 -18.02
N ASP A 113 11.65 -0.03 -17.58
CA ASP A 113 13.00 -0.07 -18.15
C ASP A 113 12.98 -0.57 -19.59
N SER A 114 11.99 -1.38 -19.99
CA SER A 114 11.78 -1.84 -21.35
C SER A 114 11.34 -0.72 -22.31
N PHE A 115 10.73 0.37 -21.79
CA PHE A 115 10.20 1.49 -22.57
C PHE A 115 11.03 2.79 -22.46
N ASN A 116 11.98 2.89 -21.51
CA ASN A 116 12.68 4.13 -21.20
C ASN A 116 14.04 4.27 -21.92
N PHE A 117 14.03 4.76 -23.14
CA PHE A 117 15.21 5.34 -23.77
C PHE A 117 15.45 6.77 -23.20
N GLY A 118 16.33 6.89 -22.21
CA GLY A 118 16.91 8.18 -21.82
C GLY A 118 16.28 8.95 -20.64
N CYS A 119 15.38 8.39 -19.86
CA CYS A 119 14.88 9.04 -18.65
C CYS A 119 15.91 8.97 -17.49
N ARG A 120 16.16 10.13 -16.86
CA ARG A 120 17.07 10.26 -15.70
C ARG A 120 16.51 9.71 -14.39
N ASN A 121 15.27 9.21 -14.40
CA ASN A 121 14.60 8.77 -13.19
C ASN A 121 15.15 7.43 -12.72
N ARG A 122 15.48 7.34 -11.44
CA ARG A 122 16.04 6.15 -10.82
C ARG A 122 14.91 5.34 -10.19
N HIS A 123 14.70 4.12 -10.67
CA HIS A 123 13.77 3.16 -10.06
C HIS A 123 14.51 2.23 -9.09
N ILE A 124 13.91 1.98 -7.94
CA ILE A 124 14.44 1.10 -6.88
C ILE A 124 13.31 0.15 -6.48
N ASP A 125 13.63 -1.13 -6.37
CA ASP A 125 12.72 -2.13 -5.81
C ASP A 125 12.43 -1.79 -4.34
N GLU A 126 11.17 -1.48 -4.06
CA GLU A 126 10.68 -1.07 -2.73
C GLU A 126 10.85 -2.14 -1.65
N MET A 127 11.05 -3.41 -2.06
CA MET A 127 11.35 -4.51 -1.15
C MET A 127 12.85 -4.67 -0.84
N THR A 128 13.69 -3.72 -1.29
CA THR A 128 15.14 -3.68 -1.01
C THR A 128 15.54 -2.55 -0.06
N VAL A 129 14.60 -1.67 0.29
CA VAL A 129 14.82 -0.53 1.18
C VAL A 129 13.80 -0.52 2.33
N THR A 130 14.22 0.00 3.47
CA THR A 130 13.35 0.14 4.64
C THR A 130 12.82 1.56 4.80
N VAL A 131 11.81 1.73 5.64
CA VAL A 131 11.27 3.05 6.01
C VAL A 131 12.39 3.99 6.48
N ALA A 132 13.32 3.52 7.33
CA ALA A 132 14.42 4.34 7.82
C ALA A 132 15.44 4.74 6.74
N ASP A 133 15.62 3.93 5.68
CA ASP A 133 16.52 4.28 4.57
C ASP A 133 16.03 5.51 3.81
N VAL A 134 14.72 5.66 3.67
CA VAL A 134 14.11 6.76 2.92
C VAL A 134 13.60 7.90 3.81
N LEU A 135 13.27 7.60 5.06
CA LEU A 135 12.73 8.53 6.05
C LEU A 135 13.58 8.49 7.34
N PRO A 136 14.83 8.98 7.32
CA PRO A 136 15.81 8.71 8.38
C PRO A 136 15.52 9.40 9.73
N GLN A 137 14.63 10.42 9.76
CA GLN A 137 14.42 11.22 10.97
C GLN A 137 13.04 11.86 11.02
N LYS A 138 12.65 12.36 12.18
CA LYS A 138 11.45 13.20 12.35
C LYS A 138 11.46 14.36 11.37
N GLY A 139 10.32 14.59 10.72
CA GLY A 139 10.13 15.62 9.69
C GLY A 139 10.50 15.17 8.27
N SER A 140 11.16 14.01 8.09
CA SER A 140 11.38 13.44 6.75
C SER A 140 10.06 13.20 6.05
N THR A 141 10.01 13.44 4.73
CA THR A 141 8.83 13.30 3.89
C THR A 141 9.10 12.44 2.67
N ILE A 142 8.05 11.80 2.16
CA ILE A 142 8.01 11.08 0.90
C ILE A 142 6.58 11.17 0.35
N SER A 143 6.43 11.15 -0.98
CA SER A 143 5.12 11.01 -1.61
C SER A 143 4.80 9.54 -1.82
N PHE A 144 3.54 9.15 -1.60
CA PHE A 144 3.00 7.84 -1.94
C PHE A 144 1.82 8.03 -2.88
N GLU A 145 1.86 7.39 -4.02
CA GLU A 145 0.81 7.41 -5.04
C GLU A 145 0.19 6.02 -5.15
N TYR A 146 -1.13 5.96 -5.08
CA TYR A 146 -1.92 4.77 -5.31
C TYR A 146 -2.88 5.05 -6.46
N ASP A 147 -3.05 4.08 -7.35
CA ASP A 147 -3.79 4.16 -8.59
C ASP A 147 -3.29 5.27 -9.53
N PHE A 148 -2.51 4.90 -10.56
CA PHE A 148 -1.97 5.87 -11.52
C PHE A 148 -3.02 6.45 -12.48
N GLY A 149 -4.23 5.88 -12.52
CA GLY A 149 -5.38 6.40 -13.24
C GLY A 149 -6.04 7.54 -12.49
N ASP A 150 -6.44 7.29 -11.24
CA ASP A 150 -7.07 8.27 -10.35
C ASP A 150 -6.07 9.22 -9.68
N GLY A 151 -4.82 8.78 -9.51
CA GLY A 151 -3.73 9.61 -8.99
C GLY A 151 -3.90 9.99 -7.51
N TRP A 152 -4.17 9.03 -6.64
CA TRP A 152 -4.28 9.27 -5.20
C TRP A 152 -2.92 9.54 -4.57
N ILE A 153 -2.51 10.80 -4.55
CA ILE A 153 -1.22 11.23 -4.01
C ILE A 153 -1.35 11.52 -2.50
N HIS A 154 -0.47 10.90 -1.72
CA HIS A 154 -0.39 11.09 -0.28
C HIS A 154 0.91 11.78 0.10
N ASN A 155 0.80 12.79 0.95
CA ASN A 155 1.96 13.35 1.65
C ASN A 155 2.22 12.52 2.90
N VAL A 156 3.36 11.83 2.92
CA VAL A 156 3.78 11.00 4.06
C VAL A 156 4.91 11.69 4.81
N ARG A 157 4.75 11.85 6.14
CA ARG A 157 5.73 12.53 6.99
C ARG A 157 5.96 11.76 8.28
N VAL A 158 7.21 11.66 8.72
CA VAL A 158 7.58 11.16 10.06
C VAL A 158 7.19 12.20 11.10
N SER A 159 6.15 11.91 11.88
CA SER A 159 5.66 12.78 12.95
C SER A 159 6.49 12.68 14.22
N SER A 160 6.89 11.45 14.57
CA SER A 160 7.77 11.20 15.72
C SER A 160 8.62 9.95 15.52
N VAL A 161 9.73 9.90 16.24
CA VAL A 161 10.65 8.76 16.32
C VAL A 161 10.90 8.49 17.80
N SER A 162 10.83 7.22 18.20
CA SER A 162 11.25 6.72 19.51
C SER A 162 12.32 5.67 19.30
N ASP A 163 13.32 5.62 20.19
CA ASP A 163 14.35 4.59 20.17
C ASP A 163 13.86 3.24 20.70
N GLU A 164 12.63 3.20 21.27
CA GLU A 164 11.98 1.96 21.67
C GLU A 164 11.71 1.10 20.43
N PRO A 165 12.14 -0.17 20.43
CA PRO A 165 11.91 -1.06 19.29
C PRO A 165 10.42 -1.40 19.18
N LEU A 166 9.91 -1.47 17.94
CA LEU A 166 8.57 -1.96 17.65
C LEU A 166 8.68 -3.29 16.90
N ARG A 167 7.88 -4.27 17.31
CA ARG A 167 7.73 -5.53 16.56
C ARG A 167 6.82 -5.30 15.34
N GLY A 168 7.03 -6.05 14.27
CA GLY A 168 6.18 -5.96 13.09
C GLY A 168 4.69 -6.24 13.36
N GLU A 169 4.41 -7.12 14.33
CA GLU A 169 3.06 -7.49 14.77
C GLU A 169 2.33 -6.34 15.50
N ASP A 170 3.06 -5.33 16.00
CA ASP A 170 2.51 -4.22 16.77
C ASP A 170 2.25 -2.97 15.89
N ILE A 171 2.28 -3.14 14.55
CA ILE A 171 1.88 -2.10 13.60
C ILE A 171 0.40 -1.79 13.78
N CYS A 172 0.05 -0.50 13.91
CA CYS A 172 -1.35 -0.11 14.06
C CYS A 172 -1.62 1.32 13.59
N VAL A 173 -2.85 1.58 13.21
CA VAL A 173 -3.38 2.93 13.02
C VAL A 173 -3.64 3.54 14.39
N THR A 174 -3.06 4.71 14.67
CA THR A 174 -3.21 5.39 15.96
C THR A 174 -4.28 6.48 15.95
N SER A 175 -4.57 7.03 14.80
CA SER A 175 -5.69 7.94 14.55
C SER A 175 -5.90 8.16 13.05
N GLY A 176 -7.10 8.59 12.68
CA GLY A 176 -7.46 8.95 11.31
C GLY A 176 -8.63 9.91 11.26
N LYS A 177 -8.95 10.35 10.08
CA LYS A 177 -10.14 11.14 9.75
C LYS A 177 -10.49 10.98 8.28
N GLY A 178 -11.77 11.02 7.98
CA GLY A 178 -12.34 11.02 6.64
C GLY A 178 -12.45 9.62 6.03
N ALA A 179 -13.54 9.38 5.33
CA ALA A 179 -13.79 8.17 4.59
C ALA A 179 -12.75 7.99 3.48
N CYS A 180 -12.42 6.74 3.19
CA CYS A 180 -11.64 6.42 2.01
C CYS A 180 -12.44 6.82 0.76
N PRO A 181 -11.88 7.61 -0.17
CA PRO A 181 -12.54 7.78 -1.46
C PRO A 181 -12.78 6.43 -2.13
N PRO A 182 -13.93 6.22 -2.79
CA PRO A 182 -14.19 4.95 -3.50
C PRO A 182 -13.15 4.69 -4.60
N GLU A 183 -12.87 3.41 -4.86
CA GLU A 183 -12.05 2.99 -6.00
C GLU A 183 -12.69 3.48 -7.31
N ASP A 184 -11.88 3.85 -8.30
CA ASP A 184 -12.32 4.22 -9.64
C ASP A 184 -13.31 5.42 -9.70
N VAL A 185 -13.35 6.28 -8.68
CA VAL A 185 -14.25 7.44 -8.65
C VAL A 185 -13.81 8.59 -9.57
N GLY A 186 -12.63 8.49 -10.18
CA GLY A 186 -12.04 9.52 -11.04
C GLY A 186 -11.16 10.51 -10.29
N GLY A 187 -10.46 10.04 -9.26
CA GLY A 187 -9.52 10.80 -8.46
C GLY A 187 -10.17 11.93 -7.66
N VAL A 188 -9.35 12.92 -7.27
CA VAL A 188 -9.84 14.04 -6.43
C VAL A 188 -10.95 14.84 -7.09
N TRP A 189 -10.98 14.92 -8.42
CA TRP A 189 -12.01 15.66 -9.17
C TRP A 189 -13.33 14.89 -9.24
N GLY A 190 -13.29 13.59 -9.57
CA GLY A 190 -14.47 12.73 -9.57
C GLY A 190 -15.06 12.60 -8.18
N TYR A 191 -14.20 12.48 -7.15
CA TYR A 191 -14.64 12.46 -5.76
C TYR A 191 -15.33 13.77 -5.35
N ALA A 192 -14.80 14.92 -5.75
CA ALA A 192 -15.43 16.22 -5.48
C ALA A 192 -16.80 16.32 -6.17
N GLN A 193 -16.92 15.88 -7.43
CA GLN A 193 -18.19 15.85 -8.16
C GLN A 193 -19.20 14.95 -7.47
N MET A 194 -18.81 13.72 -7.12
CA MET A 194 -19.67 12.78 -6.38
C MET A 194 -20.22 13.41 -5.10
N LEU A 195 -19.34 14.05 -4.29
CA LEU A 195 -19.77 14.71 -3.05
C LEU A 195 -20.74 15.86 -3.29
N ASP A 196 -20.51 16.69 -4.32
CA ASP A 196 -21.38 17.81 -4.67
C ASP A 196 -22.78 17.33 -5.12
N ILE A 197 -22.85 16.21 -5.84
CA ILE A 197 -24.12 15.60 -6.27
C ILE A 197 -24.82 14.92 -5.09
N LEU A 198 -24.14 14.08 -4.32
CA LEU A 198 -24.73 13.36 -3.19
C LEU A 198 -25.25 14.32 -2.11
N SER A 199 -24.56 15.44 -1.87
CA SER A 199 -25.01 16.47 -0.93
C SER A 199 -26.13 17.35 -1.46
N GLY A 200 -26.52 17.24 -2.74
CA GLY A 200 -27.53 18.08 -3.38
C GLY A 200 -27.06 19.50 -3.72
N LYS A 201 -25.76 19.77 -3.67
CA LYS A 201 -25.16 21.04 -4.11
C LYS A 201 -25.23 21.18 -5.64
N VAL A 202 -25.14 20.07 -6.34
CA VAL A 202 -25.44 19.93 -7.76
C VAL A 202 -26.72 19.11 -7.89
N ASP A 203 -27.74 19.69 -8.54
CA ASP A 203 -29.05 19.05 -8.75
C ASP A 203 -29.01 18.16 -9.98
N ASP A 204 -28.64 16.91 -9.78
CA ASP A 204 -28.64 15.85 -10.79
C ASP A 204 -29.20 14.55 -10.18
N PRO A 205 -30.53 14.35 -10.23
CA PRO A 205 -31.16 13.18 -9.62
C PRO A 205 -30.78 11.84 -10.27
N GLU A 206 -30.47 11.83 -11.57
CA GLU A 206 -30.08 10.60 -12.29
C GLU A 206 -28.67 10.16 -11.85
N GLU A 207 -27.71 11.08 -11.86
CA GLU A 207 -26.34 10.82 -11.43
C GLU A 207 -26.30 10.50 -9.93
N LYS A 208 -27.12 11.19 -9.10
CA LYS A 208 -27.26 10.88 -7.68
C LYS A 208 -27.68 9.44 -7.45
N ALA A 209 -28.74 9.00 -8.11
CA ALA A 209 -29.23 7.62 -8.01
C ALA A 209 -28.16 6.61 -8.47
N SER A 210 -27.39 6.94 -9.51
CA SER A 210 -26.29 6.11 -9.98
C SER A 210 -25.18 5.97 -8.92
N TYR A 211 -24.77 7.07 -8.27
CA TYR A 211 -23.78 7.01 -7.18
C TYR A 211 -24.32 6.25 -5.95
N GLU A 212 -25.58 6.46 -5.57
CA GLU A 212 -26.20 5.74 -4.45
C GLU A 212 -26.21 4.23 -4.70
N GLU A 213 -26.60 3.79 -5.91
CA GLU A 213 -26.55 2.38 -6.32
C GLU A 213 -25.12 1.83 -6.33
N TRP A 214 -24.17 2.58 -6.92
CA TRP A 214 -22.77 2.17 -7.01
C TRP A 214 -22.10 2.04 -5.64
N LEU A 215 -22.43 2.93 -4.70
CA LEU A 215 -21.95 2.87 -3.31
C LEU A 215 -22.69 1.81 -2.47
N GLY A 216 -23.76 1.22 -3.00
CA GLY A 216 -24.57 0.23 -2.30
C GLY A 216 -25.42 0.81 -1.15
N LEU A 217 -25.71 2.12 -1.20
CA LEU A 217 -26.51 2.79 -0.17
C LEU A 217 -27.97 2.30 -0.22
N GLN A 218 -28.53 2.00 0.96
CA GLN A 218 -29.92 1.63 1.08
C GLN A 218 -30.82 2.88 1.17
N GLU A 219 -32.14 2.71 0.98
CA GLU A 219 -33.10 3.82 1.09
C GLU A 219 -32.98 4.53 2.45
N GLY A 220 -32.68 5.81 2.41
CA GLY A 220 -32.47 6.66 3.59
C GLY A 220 -31.05 6.69 4.14
N GLU A 221 -30.13 5.89 3.59
CA GLU A 221 -28.70 6.00 3.90
C GLU A 221 -28.06 7.16 3.13
N THR A 222 -27.00 7.71 3.72
CA THR A 222 -26.23 8.81 3.11
C THR A 222 -24.75 8.50 3.22
N TYR A 223 -23.99 8.89 2.20
CA TYR A 223 -22.54 8.82 2.25
C TYR A 223 -21.98 9.92 3.18
N ASP A 224 -21.26 9.53 4.23
CA ASP A 224 -20.55 10.47 5.11
C ASP A 224 -19.06 10.52 4.76
N PRO A 225 -18.58 11.60 4.10
CA PRO A 225 -17.16 11.72 3.74
C PRO A 225 -16.24 11.95 4.96
N GLU A 226 -16.77 12.23 6.14
CA GLU A 226 -16.00 12.43 7.37
C GLU A 226 -15.87 11.14 8.20
N GLU A 227 -16.57 10.06 7.81
CA GLU A 227 -16.58 8.80 8.55
C GLU A 227 -15.19 8.16 8.58
N PHE A 228 -14.80 7.69 9.74
CA PHE A 228 -13.60 6.89 9.93
C PHE A 228 -13.71 6.02 11.17
N ASP A 229 -13.66 4.72 10.97
CA ASP A 229 -13.64 3.74 12.06
C ASP A 229 -12.19 3.27 12.32
N LEU A 230 -11.68 3.59 13.51
CA LEU A 230 -10.33 3.23 13.92
C LEU A 230 -10.18 1.73 14.22
N GLU A 231 -11.25 1.11 14.70
CA GLU A 231 -11.25 -0.31 15.09
C GLU A 231 -11.21 -1.18 13.84
N ILE A 232 -12.06 -0.90 12.86
CA ILE A 232 -12.07 -1.57 11.55
C ILE A 232 -10.73 -1.39 10.84
N ALA A 233 -10.19 -0.16 10.79
CA ALA A 233 -8.90 0.10 10.16
C ALA A 233 -7.75 -0.69 10.81
N ASN A 234 -7.81 -0.94 12.12
CA ASN A 234 -6.81 -1.75 12.82
C ASN A 234 -7.01 -3.25 12.59
N GLU A 235 -8.25 -3.75 12.55
CA GLU A 235 -8.54 -5.14 12.21
C GLU A 235 -8.01 -5.49 10.82
N ASP A 236 -8.27 -4.65 9.82
CA ASP A 236 -7.80 -4.84 8.45
C ASP A 236 -6.25 -4.83 8.37
N VAL A 237 -5.58 -3.92 9.08
CA VAL A 237 -4.11 -3.85 9.12
C VAL A 237 -3.52 -5.07 9.82
N GLU A 238 -4.11 -5.54 10.92
CA GLU A 238 -3.66 -6.75 11.64
C GLU A 238 -3.78 -7.99 10.72
N ASP A 239 -4.90 -8.13 10.02
CA ASP A 239 -5.11 -9.23 9.06
C ASP A 239 -4.10 -9.19 7.93
N LEU A 240 -3.83 -8.01 7.34
CA LEU A 240 -2.80 -7.85 6.31
C LEU A 240 -1.42 -8.26 6.83
N VAL A 241 -1.02 -7.78 8.01
CA VAL A 241 0.27 -8.12 8.63
C VAL A 241 0.37 -9.63 8.85
N ALA A 242 -0.69 -10.27 9.33
CA ALA A 242 -0.74 -11.71 9.51
C ALA A 242 -0.59 -12.48 8.18
N LEU A 243 -1.19 -11.97 7.10
CA LEU A 243 -1.06 -12.56 5.75
C LEU A 243 0.37 -12.43 5.20
N ILE A 244 1.00 -11.26 5.36
CA ILE A 244 2.41 -11.03 4.97
C ILE A 244 3.33 -12.01 5.71
N LEU A 245 3.18 -12.14 7.02
CA LEU A 245 3.99 -13.05 7.83
C LEU A 245 3.78 -14.53 7.43
N LYS A 246 2.58 -14.91 7.01
CA LYS A 246 2.26 -16.25 6.48
C LYS A 246 2.80 -16.46 5.05
N GLY A 247 3.21 -15.38 4.34
CA GLY A 247 3.62 -15.42 2.95
C GLY A 247 2.47 -15.72 1.99
N LYS A 248 1.29 -15.20 2.32
CA LYS A 248 0.06 -15.32 1.53
C LYS A 248 -0.27 -14.02 0.76
N VAL A 249 0.52 -12.98 0.92
CA VAL A 249 0.45 -11.74 0.13
C VAL A 249 1.61 -11.80 -0.85
N ASP A 250 1.31 -11.77 -2.13
CA ASP A 250 2.32 -11.71 -3.19
C ASP A 250 3.12 -10.40 -3.10
N SER A 251 4.36 -10.47 -3.56
CA SER A 251 5.26 -9.30 -3.69
C SER A 251 4.91 -8.42 -4.90
N ARG A 252 3.68 -8.53 -5.40
CA ARG A 252 3.19 -7.71 -6.52
C ARG A 252 2.82 -6.34 -6.05
#